data_5f509620a204dfbca4ec159a787df175
#
_entry.id   5f509620a204dfbca4ec159a787df175
#
_cell.length_a   1.000
_cell.length_b   1.000
_cell.length_c   1.000
_cell.angle_alpha   90.00
_cell.angle_beta   90.00
_cell.angle_gamma   90.00
#
_symmetry.space_group_name_H-M   'P 1'
#
loop_
_entity.id
_entity.type
_entity.pdbx_description
1 polymer ?
#
loop_
_entity_poly.entity_id
_entity_poly.type
_entity_poly.pdbx_seq_one_letter_code
_entity_poly.pdbx_strand_id
1 'polypeptide(L)'
;MAATTADGDGEPATICVSSRVISANCEEGSVELENSEVLGGFDLIIAADGIHSQLRDSVLNKRVQPKATGISAYRMMIETALLEAEPDIVSFMNPREPVTTMVVGHDRRLIMGPARNGDVYSIVAMVPDQKMNEDSSTSSWTTKGDIKSLLESFHDFPDWCKRVFSHSKDIGLWQLRDLDPLDAWVKDKVILIGDASHAMLPTQGQGASQSIEDAEALGAFFADIDFKPSAAQVSSRLQEIEALRKPRTSAIQAFSRFTARPQGEKGQNNISFKTDEFMNFNCNYKGVKDWQQRLKSGSLSIPSIAG
;
A
#
# COMPACT_ATOMS: atom_id res chain seq x y z
N MET A 1 -6.45 6.04 17.93
CA MET A 1 -7.18 6.19 19.21
C MET A 1 -6.82 7.46 19.96
N ALA A 2 -5.56 7.92 19.98
CA ALA A 2 -5.21 9.19 20.66
C ALA A 2 -6.03 10.41 20.19
N ALA A 3 -6.28 10.53 18.89
CA ALA A 3 -7.07 11.63 18.31
C ALA A 3 -8.58 11.62 18.67
N THR A 4 -9.07 10.55 19.31
CA THR A 4 -10.47 10.39 19.71
C THR A 4 -10.66 10.38 21.22
N THR A 5 -9.60 10.65 21.98
CA THR A 5 -9.64 10.77 23.44
C THR A 5 -9.62 12.23 23.85
N ALA A 6 -10.22 12.55 25.00
CA ALA A 6 -10.29 13.91 25.55
C ALA A 6 -8.95 14.39 26.19
N ASP A 7 -7.88 13.61 26.07
CA ASP A 7 -6.59 13.83 26.76
C ASP A 7 -5.58 14.62 25.91
N GLY A 8 -6.02 15.58 25.11
CA GLY A 8 -5.16 16.40 24.26
C GLY A 8 -5.58 17.87 24.24
N ASP A 9 -4.74 18.73 23.66
CA ASP A 9 -5.07 20.14 23.42
C ASP A 9 -6.06 20.22 22.22
N GLY A 10 -7.32 20.53 22.50
CA GLY A 10 -8.38 20.71 21.50
C GLY A 10 -9.51 19.68 21.61
N GLU A 11 -10.49 19.86 20.73
CA GLU A 11 -11.66 18.93 20.68
C GLU A 11 -11.25 17.59 20.04
N PRO A 12 -11.69 16.45 20.63
CA PRO A 12 -11.40 15.14 20.04
C PRO A 12 -12.03 14.98 18.66
N ALA A 13 -11.38 14.22 17.77
CA ALA A 13 -11.95 13.89 16.49
C ALA A 13 -13.22 13.04 16.62
N THR A 14 -14.26 13.37 15.87
CA THR A 14 -15.51 12.60 15.82
C THR A 14 -15.40 11.45 14.83
N ILE A 15 -15.71 10.24 15.27
CA ILE A 15 -15.79 9.05 14.40
C ILE A 15 -17.26 8.78 14.08
N CYS A 16 -17.63 8.90 12.81
CA CYS A 16 -18.94 8.53 12.29
C CYS A 16 -18.85 7.13 11.65
N VAL A 17 -19.51 6.15 12.26
CA VAL A 17 -19.61 4.78 11.73
C VAL A 17 -20.84 4.64 10.84
N SER A 18 -20.84 3.60 9.96
CA SER A 18 -21.94 3.35 9.01
C SER A 18 -22.25 4.55 8.09
N SER A 19 -21.26 5.37 7.84
CA SER A 19 -21.33 6.61 7.05
C SER A 19 -20.49 6.46 5.77
N ARG A 20 -20.98 5.64 4.84
CA ARG A 20 -20.29 5.38 3.58
C ARG A 20 -20.38 6.60 2.68
N VAL A 21 -19.22 7.19 2.37
CA VAL A 21 -19.10 8.29 1.42
C VAL A 21 -19.08 7.74 0.00
N ILE A 22 -19.88 8.32 -0.89
CA ILE A 22 -20.01 7.89 -2.30
C ILE A 22 -19.52 8.92 -3.30
N SER A 23 -19.49 10.20 -2.95
CA SER A 23 -18.99 11.28 -3.79
C SER A 23 -18.50 12.48 -2.97
N ALA A 24 -17.78 13.40 -3.61
CA ALA A 24 -17.41 14.69 -3.03
C ALA A 24 -17.60 15.82 -4.05
N ASN A 25 -18.09 16.96 -3.56
CA ASN A 25 -17.97 18.24 -4.25
C ASN A 25 -16.67 18.91 -3.80
N CYS A 26 -15.64 18.83 -4.64
CA CYS A 26 -14.30 19.26 -4.28
C CYS A 26 -14.20 20.77 -4.04
N GLU A 27 -14.93 21.58 -4.80
CA GLU A 27 -14.93 23.03 -4.70
C GLU A 27 -15.65 23.52 -3.45
N GLU A 28 -16.82 23.00 -3.17
CA GLU A 28 -17.61 23.39 -1.98
C GLU A 28 -17.01 22.81 -0.68
N GLY A 29 -16.34 21.70 -0.75
CA GLY A 29 -15.86 20.97 0.42
C GLY A 29 -17.01 20.23 1.11
N SER A 30 -17.71 19.40 0.36
CA SER A 30 -18.81 18.56 0.86
C SER A 30 -18.67 17.12 0.37
N VAL A 31 -19.27 16.21 1.10
CA VAL A 31 -19.34 14.77 0.74
C VAL A 31 -20.78 14.30 0.79
N GLU A 32 -21.13 13.40 -0.10
CA GLU A 32 -22.42 12.71 -0.14
C GLU A 32 -22.28 11.31 0.42
N LEU A 33 -23.18 10.94 1.32
CA LEU A 33 -23.27 9.61 1.89
C LEU A 33 -24.22 8.71 1.08
N GLU A 34 -24.09 7.41 1.22
CA GLU A 34 -24.92 6.39 0.55
C GLU A 34 -26.41 6.56 0.84
N ASN A 35 -26.78 7.14 1.98
CA ASN A 35 -28.17 7.49 2.36
C ASN A 35 -28.65 8.82 1.76
N SER A 36 -27.90 9.43 0.85
CA SER A 36 -28.16 10.73 0.23
C SER A 36 -28.06 11.94 1.17
N GLU A 37 -27.52 11.77 2.37
CA GLU A 37 -27.17 12.88 3.25
C GLU A 37 -25.93 13.59 2.71
N VAL A 38 -25.92 14.92 2.73
CA VAL A 38 -24.76 15.73 2.35
C VAL A 38 -24.18 16.41 3.57
N LEU A 39 -22.92 16.13 3.83
CA LEU A 39 -22.13 16.79 4.86
C LEU A 39 -21.20 17.80 4.21
N GLY A 40 -21.23 19.05 4.67
CA GLY A 40 -20.48 20.13 4.02
C GLY A 40 -19.85 21.11 4.99
N GLY A 41 -19.19 22.13 4.41
CA GLY A 41 -18.48 23.16 5.19
C GLY A 41 -17.06 22.74 5.57
N PHE A 42 -16.50 21.72 4.92
CA PHE A 42 -15.13 21.29 5.16
C PHE A 42 -14.13 22.21 4.44
N ASP A 43 -13.10 22.61 5.16
CA ASP A 43 -11.96 23.35 4.60
C ASP A 43 -11.01 22.43 3.85
N LEU A 44 -10.96 21.15 4.25
CA LEU A 44 -10.13 20.09 3.69
C LEU A 44 -10.83 18.73 3.80
N ILE A 45 -10.82 17.97 2.72
CA ILE A 45 -11.26 16.57 2.68
C ILE A 45 -10.07 15.70 2.34
N ILE A 46 -9.73 14.76 3.22
CA ILE A 46 -8.67 13.78 3.01
C ILE A 46 -9.32 12.44 2.65
N ALA A 47 -9.21 12.06 1.38
CA ALA A 47 -9.75 10.81 0.87
C ALA A 47 -8.75 9.67 1.07
N ALA A 48 -8.95 8.89 2.13
CA ALA A 48 -8.15 7.72 2.49
C ALA A 48 -8.98 6.43 2.39
N ASP A 49 -9.87 6.36 1.40
CA ASP A 49 -10.89 5.33 1.22
C ASP A 49 -10.39 4.08 0.45
N GLY A 50 -9.06 3.96 0.33
CA GLY A 50 -8.38 2.74 -0.07
C GLY A 50 -8.43 2.46 -1.58
N ILE A 51 -8.06 1.24 -1.95
CA ILE A 51 -7.92 0.82 -3.36
C ILE A 51 -9.24 0.97 -4.15
N HIS A 52 -10.39 0.80 -3.50
CA HIS A 52 -11.73 0.95 -4.09
C HIS A 52 -12.31 2.36 -3.91
N SER A 53 -11.47 3.37 -3.77
CA SER A 53 -11.84 4.76 -3.54
C SER A 53 -12.98 5.23 -4.45
N GLN A 54 -14.04 5.75 -3.84
CA GLN A 54 -15.13 6.44 -4.53
C GLN A 54 -14.75 7.91 -4.78
N LEU A 55 -14.01 8.52 -3.85
CA LEU A 55 -13.61 9.92 -3.96
C LEU A 55 -12.55 10.15 -5.04
N ARG A 56 -11.85 9.10 -5.47
CA ARG A 56 -10.94 9.17 -6.63
C ARG A 56 -11.64 9.65 -7.88
N ASP A 57 -12.86 9.15 -8.13
CA ASP A 57 -13.64 9.52 -9.31
C ASP A 57 -14.06 11.00 -9.26
N SER A 58 -14.35 11.53 -8.06
CA SER A 58 -14.68 12.96 -7.84
C SER A 58 -13.47 13.88 -8.11
N VAL A 59 -12.27 13.46 -7.68
CA VAL A 59 -11.04 14.23 -7.92
C VAL A 59 -10.65 14.21 -9.40
N LEU A 60 -10.74 13.06 -10.06
CA LEU A 60 -10.27 12.89 -11.44
C LEU A 60 -11.31 13.25 -12.50
N ASN A 61 -12.58 13.48 -12.13
CA ASN A 61 -13.72 13.63 -13.05
C ASN A 61 -13.86 12.47 -14.05
N LYS A 62 -13.38 11.30 -13.70
CA LYS A 62 -13.46 10.07 -14.50
C LYS A 62 -13.37 8.86 -13.60
N ARG A 63 -14.00 7.78 -14.04
CA ARG A 63 -13.90 6.51 -13.32
C ARG A 63 -12.54 5.87 -13.53
N VAL A 64 -11.82 5.58 -12.43
CA VAL A 64 -10.54 4.90 -12.44
C VAL A 64 -10.60 3.69 -11.52
N GLN A 65 -10.45 2.51 -12.11
CA GLN A 65 -10.53 1.23 -11.40
C GLN A 65 -9.16 0.57 -11.27
N PRO A 66 -8.86 -0.06 -10.13
CA PRO A 66 -7.69 -0.91 -10.00
C PRO A 66 -7.71 -2.07 -11.00
N LYS A 67 -6.56 -2.36 -11.59
CA LYS A 67 -6.39 -3.44 -12.56
C LYS A 67 -5.87 -4.70 -11.87
N ALA A 68 -6.40 -5.86 -12.27
CA ALA A 68 -5.80 -7.15 -11.89
C ALA A 68 -4.40 -7.25 -12.47
N THR A 69 -3.46 -7.73 -11.68
CA THR A 69 -2.03 -7.78 -12.05
C THR A 69 -1.60 -9.12 -12.63
N GLY A 70 -2.52 -10.10 -12.71
CA GLY A 70 -2.21 -11.49 -13.07
C GLY A 70 -1.50 -12.26 -11.96
N ILE A 71 -1.48 -11.72 -10.73
CA ILE A 71 -0.86 -12.33 -9.56
C ILE A 71 -1.87 -12.42 -8.43
N SER A 72 -1.90 -13.57 -7.75
CA SER A 72 -2.62 -13.78 -6.50
C SER A 72 -1.65 -14.02 -5.35
N ALA A 73 -2.10 -13.76 -4.14
CA ALA A 73 -1.34 -14.00 -2.93
C ALA A 73 -2.13 -14.80 -1.92
N TYR A 74 -1.58 -15.93 -1.50
CA TYR A 74 -2.03 -16.61 -0.29
C TYR A 74 -1.46 -15.87 0.92
N ARG A 75 -2.31 -15.58 1.90
CA ARG A 75 -1.94 -14.96 3.17
C ARG A 75 -2.26 -15.88 4.32
N MET A 76 -1.27 -16.06 5.18
CA MET A 76 -1.35 -16.95 6.33
C MET A 76 -0.70 -16.29 7.53
N MET A 77 -1.20 -16.63 8.71
CA MET A 77 -0.58 -16.32 9.99
C MET A 77 -0.46 -17.61 10.79
N ILE A 78 0.74 -17.91 11.25
CA ILE A 78 1.05 -19.13 11.99
C ILE A 78 1.60 -18.75 13.35
N GLU A 79 1.18 -19.44 14.40
CA GLU A 79 1.78 -19.27 15.73
C GLU A 79 3.27 -19.63 15.65
N THR A 80 4.15 -18.70 16.02
CA THR A 80 5.61 -18.88 15.90
C THR A 80 6.09 -20.11 16.63
N ALA A 81 5.50 -20.45 17.78
CA ALA A 81 5.84 -21.63 18.56
C ALA A 81 5.68 -22.95 17.79
N LEU A 82 4.76 -23.02 16.82
CA LEU A 82 4.60 -24.21 15.97
C LEU A 82 5.78 -24.40 15.02
N LEU A 83 6.35 -23.29 14.51
CA LEU A 83 7.52 -23.33 13.64
C LEU A 83 8.80 -23.62 14.42
N GLU A 84 8.91 -23.15 15.65
CA GLU A 84 10.04 -23.42 16.54
C GLU A 84 10.12 -24.89 16.97
N ALA A 85 8.98 -25.58 16.97
CA ALA A 85 8.91 -27.01 17.28
C ALA A 85 9.41 -27.93 16.12
N GLU A 86 9.64 -27.35 14.93
CA GLU A 86 10.08 -28.08 13.73
C GLU A 86 11.58 -27.93 13.48
N PRO A 87 12.42 -28.96 13.79
CA PRO A 87 13.87 -28.86 13.60
C PRO A 87 14.30 -28.52 12.17
N ASP A 88 13.57 -29.04 11.19
CA ASP A 88 13.84 -28.78 9.78
C ASP A 88 13.61 -27.31 9.40
N ILE A 89 12.63 -26.64 10.01
CA ILE A 89 12.39 -25.22 9.80
C ILE A 89 13.47 -24.39 10.48
N VAL A 90 13.74 -24.70 11.76
CA VAL A 90 14.71 -23.95 12.57
C VAL A 90 16.13 -24.05 12.02
N SER A 91 16.47 -25.15 11.31
CA SER A 91 17.78 -25.28 10.67
C SER A 91 18.02 -24.28 9.52
N PHE A 92 16.95 -23.76 8.91
CA PHE A 92 17.04 -22.81 7.80
C PHE A 92 16.74 -21.36 8.19
N MET A 93 15.90 -21.16 9.23
CA MET A 93 15.53 -19.83 9.66
C MET A 93 15.21 -19.79 11.15
N ASN A 94 15.46 -18.64 11.77
CA ASN A 94 14.96 -18.36 13.13
C ASN A 94 13.62 -17.60 13.01
N PRO A 95 12.48 -18.23 13.39
CA PRO A 95 11.18 -17.58 13.23
C PRO A 95 10.97 -16.32 14.11
N ARG A 96 11.81 -16.11 15.14
CA ARG A 96 11.74 -14.93 16.00
C ARG A 96 12.70 -13.81 15.59
N GLU A 97 13.61 -14.10 14.69
CA GLU A 97 14.53 -13.07 14.21
C GLU A 97 13.73 -11.97 13.47
N PRO A 98 13.93 -10.68 13.81
CA PRO A 98 13.17 -9.58 13.20
C PRO A 98 13.65 -9.26 11.79
N VAL A 99 13.63 -10.26 10.93
CA VAL A 99 14.01 -10.17 9.52
C VAL A 99 12.85 -10.60 8.61
N THR A 100 12.80 -10.04 7.43
CA THR A 100 11.92 -10.53 6.36
C THR A 100 12.69 -11.51 5.50
N THR A 101 12.24 -12.75 5.47
CA THR A 101 12.79 -13.81 4.61
C THR A 101 12.03 -13.82 3.29
N MET A 102 12.77 -13.86 2.19
CA MET A 102 12.20 -14.00 0.85
C MET A 102 12.78 -15.22 0.15
N VAL A 103 11.90 -16.13 -0.31
CA VAL A 103 12.29 -17.25 -1.19
C VAL A 103 11.73 -16.97 -2.57
N VAL A 104 12.61 -16.92 -3.56
CA VAL A 104 12.28 -16.47 -4.92
C VAL A 104 12.40 -17.65 -5.88
N GLY A 105 11.27 -18.05 -6.49
CA GLY A 105 11.22 -18.93 -7.65
C GLY A 105 11.17 -18.13 -8.96
N HIS A 106 10.90 -18.83 -10.08
CA HIS A 106 10.82 -18.19 -11.39
C HIS A 106 9.69 -17.13 -11.44
N ASP A 107 8.49 -17.51 -11.15
CA ASP A 107 7.25 -16.71 -11.20
C ASP A 107 6.51 -16.64 -9.87
N ARG A 108 7.05 -17.23 -8.81
CA ARG A 108 6.46 -17.31 -7.47
C ARG A 108 7.42 -16.77 -6.43
N ARG A 109 6.86 -16.23 -5.37
CA ARG A 109 7.63 -15.68 -4.25
C ARG A 109 6.96 -16.01 -2.94
N LEU A 110 7.79 -16.30 -1.95
CA LEU A 110 7.37 -16.49 -0.57
C LEU A 110 8.03 -15.38 0.24
N ILE A 111 7.23 -14.54 0.87
CA ILE A 111 7.67 -13.46 1.74
C ILE A 111 7.14 -13.75 3.12
N MET A 112 8.01 -13.81 4.11
CA MET A 112 7.61 -14.18 5.46
C MET A 112 8.49 -13.52 6.52
N GLY A 113 7.92 -13.34 7.70
CA GLY A 113 8.61 -12.75 8.83
C GLY A 113 7.74 -12.67 10.08
N PRO A 114 8.37 -12.39 11.25
CA PRO A 114 7.65 -12.28 12.51
C PRO A 114 6.72 -11.06 12.52
N ALA A 115 5.60 -11.22 13.20
CA ALA A 115 4.61 -10.18 13.48
C ALA A 115 4.14 -10.28 14.94
N ARG A 116 3.43 -9.27 15.45
CA ARG A 116 2.91 -9.22 16.81
C ARG A 116 4.00 -9.54 17.86
N ASN A 117 5.11 -8.81 17.81
CA ASN A 117 6.27 -9.00 18.69
C ASN A 117 6.89 -10.41 18.63
N GLY A 118 6.74 -11.10 17.49
CA GLY A 118 7.27 -12.44 17.30
C GLY A 118 6.33 -13.59 17.67
N ASP A 119 5.14 -13.32 18.18
CA ASP A 119 4.18 -14.37 18.54
C ASP A 119 3.56 -15.05 17.33
N VAL A 120 3.50 -14.35 16.21
CA VAL A 120 2.91 -14.80 14.95
C VAL A 120 3.91 -14.65 13.82
N TYR A 121 3.98 -15.63 12.95
CA TYR A 121 4.76 -15.59 11.72
C TYR A 121 3.82 -15.34 10.52
N SER A 122 4.00 -14.21 9.88
CA SER A 122 3.19 -13.78 8.73
C SER A 122 3.80 -14.29 7.44
N ILE A 123 2.97 -14.82 6.55
CA ILE A 123 3.38 -15.39 5.26
C ILE A 123 2.52 -14.84 4.15
N VAL A 124 3.17 -14.39 3.07
CA VAL A 124 2.57 -14.00 1.80
C VAL A 124 3.20 -14.85 0.71
N ALA A 125 2.43 -15.76 0.13
CA ALA A 125 2.88 -16.63 -0.94
C ALA A 125 2.25 -16.16 -2.26
N MET A 126 3.05 -15.54 -3.12
CA MET A 126 2.63 -14.98 -4.41
C MET A 126 2.73 -16.01 -5.51
N VAL A 127 1.67 -16.14 -6.31
CA VAL A 127 1.53 -17.09 -7.42
C VAL A 127 0.92 -16.39 -8.63
N PRO A 128 1.17 -16.88 -9.87
CA PRO A 128 0.40 -16.45 -11.04
C PRO A 128 -1.09 -16.68 -10.84
N ASP A 129 -1.91 -15.79 -11.35
CA ASP A 129 -3.37 -15.78 -11.20
C ASP A 129 -4.05 -16.78 -12.16
N GLN A 130 -3.71 -18.06 -12.05
CA GLN A 130 -4.22 -19.11 -12.94
C GLN A 130 -5.58 -19.70 -12.51
N LYS A 131 -6.07 -19.36 -11.31
CA LYS A 131 -7.23 -20.03 -10.69
C LYS A 131 -8.34 -19.11 -10.21
N MET A 132 -8.15 -17.82 -10.25
CA MET A 132 -9.22 -16.86 -10.02
C MET A 132 -9.91 -16.66 -11.36
N ASN A 133 -11.01 -17.36 -11.62
CA ASN A 133 -11.87 -17.08 -12.75
C ASN A 133 -12.13 -15.57 -12.78
N GLU A 134 -11.84 -14.94 -13.90
CA GLU A 134 -12.11 -13.53 -14.19
C GLU A 134 -13.62 -13.23 -14.27
N ASP A 135 -14.43 -13.84 -13.43
CA ASP A 135 -15.79 -13.40 -13.25
C ASP A 135 -15.74 -12.04 -12.56
N SER A 136 -15.47 -11.04 -13.40
CA SER A 136 -15.43 -9.62 -13.07
C SER A 136 -16.76 -9.10 -12.49
N SER A 137 -17.76 -9.96 -12.37
CA SER A 137 -19.06 -9.66 -11.80
C SER A 137 -19.13 -9.86 -10.28
N THR A 138 -18.19 -10.63 -9.68
CA THR A 138 -18.14 -10.75 -8.22
C THR A 138 -17.20 -9.70 -7.64
N SER A 139 -17.74 -8.80 -6.84
CA SER A 139 -17.02 -7.75 -6.12
C SER A 139 -15.99 -8.28 -5.09
N SER A 140 -15.88 -9.58 -4.92
CA SER A 140 -14.98 -10.22 -3.95
C SER A 140 -13.68 -10.66 -4.64
N TRP A 141 -12.62 -9.90 -4.43
CA TRP A 141 -11.23 -10.20 -4.81
C TRP A 141 -10.50 -11.02 -3.75
N THR A 142 -11.22 -11.51 -2.74
CA THR A 142 -10.73 -12.36 -1.67
C THR A 142 -11.58 -13.61 -1.57
N THR A 143 -10.93 -14.75 -1.47
CA THR A 143 -11.57 -16.04 -1.25
C THR A 143 -10.83 -16.83 -0.17
N LYS A 144 -11.46 -17.89 0.33
CA LYS A 144 -10.76 -18.83 1.19
C LYS A 144 -9.78 -19.64 0.32
N GLY A 145 -8.50 -19.61 0.70
CA GLY A 145 -7.46 -20.41 0.05
C GLY A 145 -7.57 -21.87 0.47
N ASP A 146 -7.08 -22.75 -0.41
CA ASP A 146 -7.00 -24.20 -0.18
C ASP A 146 -5.54 -24.61 -0.03
N ILE A 147 -5.25 -25.38 1.05
CA ILE A 147 -3.89 -25.83 1.35
C ILE A 147 -3.32 -26.75 0.25
N LYS A 148 -4.16 -27.59 -0.35
CA LYS A 148 -3.72 -28.50 -1.42
C LYS A 148 -3.27 -27.70 -2.64
N SER A 149 -4.06 -26.72 -3.05
CA SER A 149 -3.74 -25.82 -4.17
C SER A 149 -2.48 -24.98 -3.88
N LEU A 150 -2.28 -24.55 -2.63
CA LEU A 150 -1.07 -23.85 -2.21
C LEU A 150 0.16 -24.77 -2.34
N LEU A 151 0.12 -25.97 -1.78
CA LEU A 151 1.22 -26.93 -1.85
C LEU A 151 1.53 -27.35 -3.29
N GLU A 152 0.52 -27.53 -4.13
CA GLU A 152 0.69 -27.81 -5.55
C GLU A 152 1.36 -26.64 -6.29
N SER A 153 0.97 -25.41 -5.97
CA SER A 153 1.59 -24.20 -6.54
C SER A 153 3.07 -24.05 -6.17
N PHE A 154 3.49 -24.58 -5.02
CA PHE A 154 4.87 -24.51 -4.54
C PHE A 154 5.57 -25.88 -4.51
N HIS A 155 5.17 -26.81 -5.39
CA HIS A 155 5.68 -28.18 -5.39
C HIS A 155 7.20 -28.29 -5.60
N ASP A 156 7.78 -27.35 -6.36
CA ASP A 156 9.21 -27.25 -6.69
C ASP A 156 10.01 -26.39 -5.69
N PHE A 157 9.35 -25.83 -4.66
CA PHE A 157 10.04 -25.13 -3.59
C PHE A 157 10.63 -26.10 -2.56
N PRO A 158 11.64 -25.68 -1.78
CA PRO A 158 12.23 -26.52 -0.73
C PRO A 158 11.19 -27.10 0.24
N ASP A 159 11.44 -28.31 0.73
CA ASP A 159 10.48 -29.01 1.59
C ASP A 159 10.17 -28.26 2.89
N TRP A 160 11.13 -27.54 3.45
CA TRP A 160 10.90 -26.72 4.64
C TRP A 160 9.86 -25.63 4.41
N CYS A 161 9.77 -25.03 3.21
CA CYS A 161 8.73 -24.06 2.87
C CYS A 161 7.34 -24.72 2.92
N LYS A 162 7.21 -25.92 2.36
CA LYS A 162 5.96 -26.71 2.36
C LYS A 162 5.55 -27.11 3.77
N ARG A 163 6.50 -27.43 4.63
CA ARG A 163 6.24 -27.70 6.07
C ARG A 163 5.71 -26.45 6.79
N VAL A 164 6.25 -25.28 6.51
CA VAL A 164 5.70 -24.02 7.06
C VAL A 164 4.22 -23.89 6.71
N PHE A 165 3.82 -24.15 5.46
CA PHE A 165 2.42 -24.05 5.04
C PHE A 165 1.50 -25.03 5.78
N SER A 166 1.98 -26.23 6.15
CA SER A 166 1.16 -27.26 6.81
C SER A 166 0.66 -26.84 8.20
N HIS A 167 1.29 -25.85 8.84
CA HIS A 167 0.84 -25.31 10.12
C HIS A 167 -0.25 -24.23 9.98
N SER A 168 -0.64 -23.88 8.75
CA SER A 168 -1.64 -22.85 8.52
C SER A 168 -3.05 -23.39 8.75
N LYS A 169 -3.82 -22.73 9.61
CA LYS A 169 -5.24 -23.07 9.89
C LYS A 169 -6.18 -22.28 8.97
N ASP A 170 -5.85 -21.02 8.74
CA ASP A 170 -6.64 -20.10 7.93
C ASP A 170 -5.79 -19.55 6.78
N ILE A 171 -6.24 -19.82 5.56
CA ILE A 171 -5.57 -19.36 4.34
C ILE A 171 -6.52 -18.44 3.60
N GLY A 172 -6.12 -17.18 3.44
CA GLY A 172 -6.80 -16.24 2.55
C GLY A 172 -6.12 -16.23 1.19
N LEU A 173 -6.90 -16.17 0.11
CA LEU A 173 -6.41 -15.97 -1.25
C LEU A 173 -6.91 -14.63 -1.77
N TRP A 174 -5.99 -13.80 -2.25
CA TRP A 174 -6.22 -12.42 -2.67
C TRP A 174 -5.72 -12.21 -4.08
N GLN A 175 -6.59 -11.81 -4.99
CA GLN A 175 -6.15 -11.31 -6.29
C GLN A 175 -5.48 -9.95 -6.09
N LEU A 176 -4.22 -9.83 -6.49
CA LEU A 176 -3.48 -8.57 -6.36
C LEU A 176 -3.89 -7.61 -7.48
N ARG A 177 -4.20 -6.41 -7.06
CA ARG A 177 -4.56 -5.31 -7.95
C ARG A 177 -3.65 -4.11 -7.68
N ASP A 178 -3.44 -3.30 -8.68
CA ASP A 178 -2.74 -2.03 -8.54
C ASP A 178 -3.42 -0.92 -9.36
N LEU A 179 -2.93 0.29 -9.18
CA LEU A 179 -3.35 1.46 -9.94
C LEU A 179 -2.20 1.95 -10.82
N ASP A 180 -2.52 2.38 -12.04
CA ASP A 180 -1.57 3.23 -12.76
C ASP A 180 -1.39 4.56 -12.02
N PRO A 181 -0.21 5.22 -12.14
CA PRO A 181 -0.04 6.54 -11.58
C PRO A 181 -1.16 7.48 -12.04
N LEU A 182 -1.83 8.11 -11.09
CA LEU A 182 -2.97 8.98 -11.37
C LEU A 182 -2.48 10.32 -11.98
N ASP A 183 -3.34 10.95 -12.79
CA ASP A 183 -3.05 12.26 -13.36
C ASP A 183 -2.94 13.34 -12.27
N ALA A 184 -3.81 13.29 -11.27
CA ALA A 184 -3.83 14.20 -10.13
C ALA A 184 -4.21 13.46 -8.83
N TRP A 185 -3.74 13.96 -7.70
CA TRP A 185 -4.16 13.54 -6.35
C TRP A 185 -5.05 14.58 -5.69
N VAL A 186 -4.99 15.82 -6.20
CA VAL A 186 -5.64 16.99 -5.60
C VAL A 186 -6.63 17.60 -6.57
N LYS A 187 -7.77 17.99 -6.03
CA LYS A 187 -8.74 18.87 -6.68
C LYS A 187 -9.39 19.75 -5.63
N ASP A 188 -9.19 21.07 -5.78
CA ASP A 188 -9.70 22.09 -4.86
C ASP A 188 -9.39 21.80 -3.39
N LYS A 189 -10.38 21.39 -2.59
CA LYS A 189 -10.26 21.08 -1.16
C LYS A 189 -10.04 19.59 -0.86
N VAL A 190 -9.92 18.73 -1.88
CA VAL A 190 -9.82 17.27 -1.71
C VAL A 190 -8.43 16.80 -2.10
N ILE A 191 -7.85 15.93 -1.27
CA ILE A 191 -6.63 15.19 -1.57
C ILE A 191 -6.84 13.68 -1.39
N LEU A 192 -6.35 12.88 -2.32
CA LEU A 192 -6.26 11.42 -2.22
C LEU A 192 -4.95 11.03 -1.53
N ILE A 193 -4.97 10.10 -0.58
CA ILE A 193 -3.78 9.54 0.07
C ILE A 193 -3.83 8.03 0.14
N GLY A 194 -2.68 7.40 0.36
CA GLY A 194 -2.57 5.96 0.48
C GLY A 194 -3.06 5.22 -0.76
N ASP A 195 -3.70 4.07 -0.56
CA ASP A 195 -4.21 3.25 -1.68
C ASP A 195 -5.29 3.93 -2.52
N ALA A 196 -5.92 5.01 -2.03
CA ALA A 196 -6.83 5.83 -2.84
C ALA A 196 -6.08 6.52 -3.98
N SER A 197 -4.83 6.90 -3.78
CA SER A 197 -3.98 7.60 -4.75
C SER A 197 -2.95 6.70 -5.44
N HIS A 198 -2.39 5.69 -4.75
CA HIS A 198 -1.23 4.95 -5.24
C HIS A 198 -1.19 3.49 -4.82
N ALA A 199 -2.33 2.79 -4.87
CA ALA A 199 -2.34 1.34 -4.62
C ALA A 199 -1.26 0.64 -5.46
N MET A 200 -0.47 -0.23 -4.82
CA MET A 200 0.71 -0.84 -5.41
C MET A 200 0.86 -2.31 -5.00
N LEU A 201 1.61 -3.07 -5.79
CA LEU A 201 1.94 -4.45 -5.45
C LEU A 201 2.77 -4.54 -4.17
N PRO A 202 2.57 -5.57 -3.33
CA PRO A 202 3.23 -5.69 -2.03
C PRO A 202 4.70 -6.13 -2.12
N THR A 203 5.26 -6.25 -3.30
CA THR A 203 6.61 -6.78 -3.56
C THR A 203 7.75 -5.99 -2.91
N GLN A 204 7.50 -4.74 -2.52
CA GLN A 204 8.46 -3.88 -1.81
C GLN A 204 8.07 -3.63 -0.35
N GLY A 205 6.89 -4.07 0.08
CA GLY A 205 6.38 -3.81 1.43
C GLY A 205 6.15 -2.32 1.74
N GLN A 206 6.00 -1.46 0.71
CA GLN A 206 6.03 0.00 0.87
C GLN A 206 4.66 0.66 0.96
N GLY A 207 3.55 -0.02 0.63
CA GLY A 207 2.22 0.62 0.58
C GLY A 207 1.85 1.36 1.86
N ALA A 208 1.96 0.70 3.02
CA ALA A 208 1.68 1.32 4.31
C ALA A 208 2.66 2.46 4.65
N SER A 209 3.95 2.28 4.36
CA SER A 209 4.97 3.31 4.58
C SER A 209 4.66 4.57 3.77
N GLN A 210 4.24 4.43 2.52
CA GLN A 210 3.88 5.57 1.68
C GLN A 210 2.63 6.29 2.21
N SER A 211 1.64 5.56 2.74
CA SER A 211 0.47 6.18 3.39
C SER A 211 0.84 6.98 4.65
N ILE A 212 1.82 6.49 5.43
CA ILE A 212 2.34 7.21 6.60
C ILE A 212 3.11 8.46 6.17
N GLU A 213 3.92 8.38 5.11
CA GLU A 213 4.63 9.53 4.55
C GLU A 213 3.65 10.59 4.01
N ASP A 214 2.50 10.19 3.42
CA ASP A 214 1.45 11.13 3.00
C ASP A 214 0.85 11.87 4.20
N ALA A 215 0.55 11.14 5.28
CA ALA A 215 0.02 11.74 6.50
C ALA A 215 1.04 12.68 7.18
N GLU A 216 2.32 12.30 7.18
CA GLU A 216 3.43 13.14 7.67
C GLU A 216 3.54 14.43 6.82
N ALA A 217 3.45 14.32 5.49
CA ALA A 217 3.49 15.47 4.62
C ALA A 217 2.32 16.44 4.88
N LEU A 218 1.09 15.92 5.06
CA LEU A 218 -0.05 16.73 5.46
C LEU A 218 0.23 17.47 6.76
N GLY A 219 0.65 16.77 7.80
CA GLY A 219 0.99 17.38 9.08
C GLY A 219 2.06 18.46 8.96
N ALA A 220 3.14 18.20 8.20
CA ALA A 220 4.26 19.11 8.03
C ALA A 220 3.91 20.39 7.21
N PHE A 221 2.99 20.28 6.24
CA PHE A 221 2.58 21.41 5.41
C PHE A 221 1.43 22.24 6.00
N PHE A 222 0.68 21.67 6.95
CA PHE A 222 -0.42 22.36 7.62
C PHE A 222 -0.07 22.81 9.06
N ALA A 223 1.14 22.51 9.56
CA ALA A 223 1.56 22.85 10.93
C ALA A 223 1.60 24.36 11.23
N ASP A 224 1.81 25.18 10.22
CA ASP A 224 1.95 26.64 10.32
C ASP A 224 0.76 27.39 9.69
N ILE A 225 -0.33 26.69 9.39
CA ILE A 225 -1.50 27.32 8.79
C ILE A 225 -2.39 27.95 9.87
N ASP A 226 -2.95 29.12 9.57
CA ASP A 226 -3.87 29.81 10.47
C ASP A 226 -5.14 29.00 10.73
N PHE A 227 -5.80 29.28 11.87
CA PHE A 227 -7.01 28.56 12.29
C PHE A 227 -8.15 28.58 11.26
N LYS A 228 -8.19 29.58 10.38
CA LYS A 228 -9.16 29.68 9.26
C LYS A 228 -8.43 29.99 7.96
N PRO A 229 -7.84 28.96 7.33
CA PRO A 229 -7.16 29.16 6.07
C PRO A 229 -8.15 29.51 4.96
N SER A 230 -7.72 30.34 4.00
CA SER A 230 -8.47 30.54 2.76
C SER A 230 -8.42 29.27 1.89
N ALA A 231 -9.44 29.07 1.07
CA ALA A 231 -9.45 27.94 0.11
C ALA A 231 -8.20 27.92 -0.79
N ALA A 232 -7.69 29.11 -1.18
CA ALA A 232 -6.47 29.22 -1.95
C ALA A 232 -5.21 28.76 -1.18
N GLN A 233 -5.12 29.05 0.12
CA GLN A 233 -4.03 28.55 0.96
C GLN A 233 -4.09 27.02 1.08
N VAL A 234 -5.27 26.45 1.33
CA VAL A 234 -5.45 24.98 1.39
C VAL A 234 -5.03 24.37 0.06
N SER A 235 -5.59 24.82 -1.07
CA SER A 235 -5.28 24.28 -2.39
C SER A 235 -3.79 24.37 -2.72
N SER A 236 -3.12 25.48 -2.42
CA SER A 236 -1.68 25.64 -2.63
C SER A 236 -0.87 24.61 -1.83
N ARG A 237 -1.20 24.39 -0.56
CA ARG A 237 -0.52 23.39 0.28
C ARG A 237 -0.72 21.96 -0.23
N LEU A 238 -1.93 21.64 -0.67
CA LEU A 238 -2.23 20.32 -1.24
C LEU A 238 -1.44 20.06 -2.52
N GLN A 239 -1.34 21.06 -3.41
CA GLN A 239 -0.54 20.96 -4.63
C GLN A 239 0.96 20.80 -4.35
N GLU A 240 1.50 21.49 -3.34
CA GLU A 240 2.89 21.29 -2.90
C GLU A 240 3.13 19.85 -2.40
N ILE A 241 2.20 19.30 -1.62
CA ILE A 241 2.26 17.91 -1.15
C ILE A 241 2.23 16.94 -2.34
N GLU A 242 1.29 17.10 -3.27
CA GLU A 242 1.22 16.26 -4.48
C GLU A 242 2.53 16.33 -5.26
N ALA A 243 3.07 17.52 -5.50
CA ALA A 243 4.30 17.70 -6.26
C ALA A 243 5.52 17.00 -5.65
N LEU A 244 5.55 16.83 -4.32
CA LEU A 244 6.64 16.15 -3.61
C LEU A 244 6.40 14.64 -3.49
N ARG A 245 5.17 14.24 -3.16
CA ARG A 245 4.85 12.85 -2.84
C ARG A 245 4.64 11.98 -4.09
N LYS A 246 3.88 12.46 -5.06
CA LYS A 246 3.52 11.71 -6.27
C LYS A 246 4.71 11.17 -7.06
N PRO A 247 5.79 11.92 -7.34
CA PRO A 247 6.95 11.37 -8.04
C PRO A 247 7.65 10.24 -7.26
N ARG A 248 7.75 10.38 -5.93
CA ARG A 248 8.32 9.34 -5.06
C ARG A 248 7.50 8.05 -5.07
N THR A 249 6.20 8.14 -4.84
CA THR A 249 5.33 6.97 -4.81
C THR A 249 5.21 6.32 -6.18
N SER A 250 5.18 7.09 -7.27
CA SER A 250 5.14 6.56 -8.64
C SER A 250 6.40 5.74 -8.96
N ALA A 251 7.59 6.18 -8.51
CA ALA A 251 8.81 5.41 -8.65
C ALA A 251 8.74 4.08 -7.88
N ILE A 252 8.19 4.10 -6.66
CA ILE A 252 8.02 2.88 -5.84
C ILE A 252 6.97 1.94 -6.45
N GLN A 253 5.84 2.46 -6.97
CA GLN A 253 4.85 1.66 -7.71
C GLN A 253 5.49 0.96 -8.93
N ALA A 254 6.22 1.69 -9.74
CA ALA A 254 6.86 1.15 -10.93
C ALA A 254 7.89 0.08 -10.58
N PHE A 255 8.68 0.28 -9.51
CA PHE A 255 9.63 -0.73 -9.03
C PHE A 255 8.92 -1.95 -8.43
N SER A 256 7.79 -1.75 -7.77
CA SER A 256 6.96 -2.85 -7.26
C SER A 256 6.45 -3.75 -8.39
N ARG A 257 6.01 -3.17 -9.50
CA ARG A 257 5.63 -3.90 -10.72
C ARG A 257 6.82 -4.62 -11.35
N PHE A 258 7.97 -3.95 -11.44
CA PHE A 258 9.17 -4.57 -12.01
C PHE A 258 9.61 -5.80 -11.20
N THR A 259 9.65 -5.71 -9.89
CA THR A 259 10.05 -6.84 -9.06
C THR A 259 9.03 -7.97 -9.04
N ALA A 260 7.78 -7.70 -9.42
CA ALA A 260 6.73 -8.71 -9.55
C ALA A 260 6.90 -9.61 -10.81
N ARG A 261 7.62 -9.15 -11.83
CA ARG A 261 7.79 -9.90 -13.09
C ARG A 261 8.56 -11.21 -12.89
N PRO A 262 8.28 -12.23 -13.71
CA PRO A 262 9.06 -13.47 -13.71
C PRO A 262 10.57 -13.23 -13.88
N GLN A 263 11.37 -14.13 -13.31
CA GLN A 263 12.81 -14.11 -13.49
C GLN A 263 13.16 -14.40 -14.94
N GLY A 264 14.04 -13.62 -15.54
CA GLY A 264 14.43 -13.73 -16.95
C GLY A 264 13.75 -12.71 -17.86
N GLU A 265 12.54 -12.26 -17.57
CA GLU A 265 11.88 -11.18 -18.32
C GLU A 265 12.37 -9.79 -17.89
N LYS A 266 13.17 -9.72 -16.82
CA LYS A 266 13.66 -8.47 -16.24
C LYS A 266 14.68 -7.73 -17.13
N GLY A 267 15.27 -8.40 -18.10
CA GLY A 267 16.37 -7.88 -18.91
C GLY A 267 16.01 -6.86 -20.00
N GLN A 268 14.73 -6.63 -20.24
CA GLN A 268 14.28 -5.74 -21.33
C GLN A 268 13.94 -4.31 -20.88
N ASN A 269 13.93 -4.02 -19.58
CA ASN A 269 13.63 -2.69 -19.07
C ASN A 269 14.87 -2.07 -18.45
N ASN A 270 15.27 -0.95 -18.98
CA ASN A 270 16.32 -0.08 -18.43
C ASN A 270 15.90 0.47 -17.06
N ILE A 271 16.00 -0.36 -16.01
CA ILE A 271 16.00 0.18 -14.66
C ILE A 271 17.41 0.68 -14.40
N SER A 272 17.54 1.98 -14.28
CA SER A 272 18.81 2.64 -13.95
C SER A 272 19.25 2.43 -12.50
N PHE A 273 18.54 1.58 -11.72
CA PHE A 273 18.79 1.38 -10.29
C PHE A 273 19.26 -0.03 -9.98
N LYS A 274 20.35 -0.11 -9.23
CA LYS A 274 20.72 -1.33 -8.51
C LYS A 274 19.76 -1.54 -7.33
N THR A 275 19.53 -2.78 -6.93
CA THR A 275 18.64 -3.13 -5.80
C THR A 275 19.00 -2.36 -4.53
N ASP A 276 20.30 -2.20 -4.25
CA ASP A 276 20.80 -1.49 -3.07
C ASP A 276 20.50 0.01 -3.10
N GLU A 277 20.62 0.63 -4.28
CA GLU A 277 20.29 2.06 -4.47
C GLU A 277 18.79 2.28 -4.26
N PHE A 278 17.95 1.33 -4.73
CA PHE A 278 16.51 1.43 -4.53
C PHE A 278 16.10 1.19 -3.08
N MET A 279 16.75 0.26 -2.38
CA MET A 279 16.53 0.07 -0.94
C MET A 279 16.90 1.33 -0.16
N ASN A 280 18.00 1.99 -0.51
CA ASN A 280 18.36 3.28 0.06
C ASN A 280 17.31 4.36 -0.23
N PHE A 281 16.79 4.41 -1.45
CA PHE A 281 15.71 5.32 -1.82
C PHE A 281 14.43 5.08 -1.00
N ASN A 282 14.07 3.80 -0.77
CA ASN A 282 12.90 3.41 0.02
C ASN A 282 13.06 3.74 1.51
N CYS A 283 14.21 3.38 2.11
CA CYS A 283 14.36 3.34 3.57
C CYS A 283 14.96 4.63 4.15
N ASN A 284 15.58 5.49 3.35
CA ASN A 284 16.23 6.72 3.82
C ASN A 284 15.37 7.98 3.69
N TYR A 285 14.06 7.84 3.83
CA TYR A 285 13.16 8.97 3.95
C TYR A 285 13.19 9.53 5.38
N LYS A 286 13.45 10.82 5.51
CA LYS A 286 13.58 11.53 6.81
C LYS A 286 12.52 12.60 7.01
N GLY A 287 11.41 12.50 6.29
CA GLY A 287 10.33 13.45 6.30
C GLY A 287 10.30 14.36 5.08
N VAL A 288 9.13 14.94 4.80
CA VAL A 288 8.87 15.70 3.56
C VAL A 288 9.72 16.96 3.45
N LYS A 289 10.07 17.60 4.54
CA LYS A 289 10.91 18.83 4.53
C LYS A 289 12.36 18.49 4.17
N ASP A 290 12.95 17.43 4.73
CA ASP A 290 14.28 16.92 4.31
C ASP A 290 14.25 16.50 2.84
N TRP A 291 13.21 15.77 2.44
CA TRP A 291 13.02 15.35 1.05
C TRP A 291 12.99 16.52 0.08
N GLN A 292 12.20 17.56 0.38
CA GLN A 292 12.13 18.79 -0.40
C GLN A 292 13.48 19.50 -0.51
N GLN A 293 14.22 19.59 0.60
CA GLN A 293 15.53 20.22 0.63
C GLN A 293 16.55 19.46 -0.23
N ARG A 294 16.55 18.13 -0.13
CA ARG A 294 17.48 17.28 -0.89
C ARG A 294 17.19 17.31 -2.39
N LEU A 295 15.92 17.39 -2.80
CA LEU A 295 15.54 17.59 -4.20
C LEU A 295 16.01 18.96 -4.72
N LYS A 296 15.78 20.04 -3.95
CA LYS A 296 16.20 21.38 -4.32
C LYS A 296 17.72 21.53 -4.44
N SER A 297 18.49 20.86 -3.60
CA SER A 297 19.96 20.87 -3.63
C SER A 297 20.57 19.94 -4.68
N GLY A 298 19.76 19.11 -5.36
CA GLY A 298 20.26 18.09 -6.29
C GLY A 298 21.00 16.93 -5.61
N SER A 299 20.97 16.83 -4.28
CA SER A 299 21.58 15.72 -3.53
C SER A 299 20.76 14.44 -3.58
N LEU A 300 19.56 14.49 -4.17
CA LEU A 300 18.67 13.37 -4.39
C LEU A 300 18.08 13.47 -5.79
N SER A 301 18.07 12.36 -6.50
CA SER A 301 17.33 12.19 -7.75
C SER A 301 16.25 11.14 -7.57
N ILE A 302 15.09 11.38 -8.18
CA ILE A 302 14.02 10.38 -8.22
C ILE A 302 14.34 9.41 -9.37
N PRO A 303 14.31 8.09 -9.11
CA PRO A 303 14.57 7.10 -10.15
C PRO A 303 13.57 7.22 -11.29
N SER A 304 14.05 7.28 -12.53
CA SER A 304 13.20 7.08 -13.70
C SER A 304 13.15 5.60 -14.02
N ILE A 305 11.97 5.03 -14.04
CA ILE A 305 11.74 3.68 -14.55
C ILE A 305 11.07 3.88 -15.89
N ALA A 306 11.82 3.66 -16.97
CA ALA A 306 11.24 3.61 -18.29
C ALA A 306 10.28 2.43 -18.35
N GLY A 307 9.01 2.71 -18.64
CA GLY A 307 7.91 1.75 -18.70
C GLY A 307 8.06 0.73 -19.85
#